data_0afde150d88c31f24d860e14baa47ba9
#
_entry.id   0afde150d88c31f24d860e14baa47ba9
#
_cell.length_a   1.000
_cell.length_b   1.000
_cell.length_c   1.000
_cell.angle_alpha   90.00
_cell.angle_beta   90.00
_cell.angle_gamma   90.00
#
_symmetry.space_group_name_H-M   'P 1'
#
loop_
_entity.id
_entity.type
_entity.pdbx_description
1 polymer ?
#
loop_
_entity_poly.entity_id
_entity_poly.type
_entity_poly.pdbx_seq_one_letter_code
_entity_poly.pdbx_strand_id
1 'polypeptide(L)'
;IIDPTNSRIIYASTWNVRRTPYSLSSGGDGSALWKSEDSGNTWKEISMNDGFPNTTLGIIGVTVSPVNSNKVWAMVENKDKGGLYLSNDGGESWNIVNSERKLRQRAWYYTRVYADTQDENLVYVLNVRYHKSIDGGKNFKTYNAPHGDHHDLWISPEDPKRMIIGDDGGAQVSYDRGENWSTYMNQPTAQFYRVTTDNHFPFRIYAAQQDNSTIRINHRSAGRSIGESDWESTAGGESAHIAIDPLNNEIVYGGSYLGFLERRNHEKQTSRAINVWPITTLGEGAEAMKYRFNWNFPIAFSKHDSSKLYTFSNQVHLSTDEGQSWETISPDLTRNDKSKLVSSGGPITQDNTGVEYYATIFAVDESPIQEGLMWVGSDDGMVHLTKDSGKTWENVTPKKIPEWLMINSIDASSFDTGTAYIAGTRYKLGDFKPYLYVTEDYGKNWKLITSGIDDEHFTRVLRADKANKNILYAGTETGMYISYDKGTSWNKFQKNLPIVPITDLTIKDN
;
A
#
# COMPACT_ATOMS: atom_id res chain seq x y z
N ILE A 1 -12.17 24.35 2.22
CA ILE A 1 -11.30 25.52 2.03
C ILE A 1 -12.01 26.79 2.52
N ILE A 2 -11.25 27.70 3.13
CA ILE A 2 -11.75 29.00 3.59
C ILE A 2 -11.45 30.04 2.50
N ASP A 3 -12.40 30.95 2.24
CA ASP A 3 -12.17 32.09 1.38
C ASP A 3 -11.08 33.00 1.97
N PRO A 4 -9.96 33.22 1.26
CA PRO A 4 -8.84 34.02 1.77
C PRO A 4 -9.17 35.48 2.06
N THR A 5 -10.25 36.02 1.45
CA THR A 5 -10.67 37.42 1.63
C THR A 5 -11.78 37.58 2.66
N ASN A 6 -12.51 36.52 2.99
CA ASN A 6 -13.60 36.51 3.96
C ASN A 6 -13.70 35.17 4.68
N SER A 7 -13.08 35.05 5.85
CA SER A 7 -13.01 33.82 6.64
C SER A 7 -14.37 33.26 7.12
N ARG A 8 -15.47 34.02 6.93
CA ARG A 8 -16.82 33.51 7.20
C ARG A 8 -17.32 32.59 6.09
N ILE A 9 -16.77 32.74 4.88
CA ILE A 9 -17.15 31.90 3.74
C ILE A 9 -16.23 30.65 3.72
N ILE A 10 -16.87 29.51 3.76
CA ILE A 10 -16.16 28.19 3.74
C ILE A 10 -16.83 27.32 2.68
N TYR A 11 -16.03 26.67 1.86
CA TYR A 11 -16.46 25.62 0.94
C TYR A 11 -15.99 24.26 1.45
N ALA A 12 -16.87 23.27 1.44
CA ALA A 12 -16.56 21.90 1.86
C ALA A 12 -17.18 20.90 0.90
N SER A 13 -16.47 19.81 0.62
CA SER A 13 -17.02 18.67 -0.09
C SER A 13 -17.21 17.49 0.85
N THR A 14 -18.33 16.81 0.73
CA THR A 14 -18.54 15.49 1.32
C THR A 14 -18.33 14.41 0.25
N TRP A 15 -17.87 13.26 0.66
CA TRP A 15 -17.56 12.16 -0.23
C TRP A 15 -18.07 10.84 0.34
N ASN A 16 -18.98 10.19 -0.40
CA ASN A 16 -19.40 8.84 -0.08
C ASN A 16 -18.36 7.85 -0.63
N VAL A 17 -17.47 7.39 0.26
CA VAL A 17 -16.41 6.45 -0.05
C VAL A 17 -16.41 5.30 0.95
N ARG A 18 -16.16 4.10 0.46
CA ARG A 18 -15.92 2.94 1.31
C ARG A 18 -14.81 2.09 0.72
N ARG A 19 -13.82 1.75 1.55
CA ARG A 19 -12.77 0.82 1.21
C ARG A 19 -12.76 -0.37 2.18
N THR A 20 -12.70 -1.58 1.63
CA THR A 20 -12.60 -2.84 2.34
C THR A 20 -11.36 -3.60 1.86
N PRO A 21 -10.99 -4.75 2.40
CA PRO A 21 -9.88 -5.54 1.86
C PRO A 21 -10.06 -5.97 0.40
N TYR A 22 -11.29 -6.03 -0.09
CA TYR A 22 -11.67 -6.61 -1.39
C TYR A 22 -12.42 -5.65 -2.32
N SER A 23 -12.61 -4.40 -1.92
CA SER A 23 -13.33 -3.43 -2.77
C SER A 23 -13.04 -2.00 -2.38
N LEU A 24 -13.16 -1.10 -3.34
CA LEU A 24 -13.24 0.33 -3.17
C LEU A 24 -14.52 0.82 -3.86
N SER A 25 -15.29 1.69 -3.23
CA SER A 25 -16.40 2.39 -3.90
C SER A 25 -16.26 3.89 -3.70
N SER A 26 -16.57 4.67 -4.74
CA SER A 26 -16.52 6.12 -4.76
C SER A 26 -17.76 6.68 -5.43
N GLY A 27 -18.52 7.48 -4.69
CA GLY A 27 -19.75 8.13 -5.17
C GLY A 27 -21.02 7.56 -4.56
N GLY A 28 -22.01 8.43 -4.42
CA GLY A 28 -23.31 8.12 -3.85
C GLY A 28 -24.01 9.37 -3.31
N ASP A 29 -25.19 9.17 -2.71
CA ASP A 29 -26.07 10.25 -2.22
C ASP A 29 -25.45 11.16 -1.15
N GLY A 30 -24.39 10.70 -0.49
CA GLY A 30 -23.64 11.51 0.49
C GLY A 30 -22.54 12.39 -0.11
N SER A 31 -22.29 12.32 -1.42
CA SER A 31 -21.29 13.17 -2.09
C SER A 31 -21.92 14.46 -2.55
N ALA A 32 -21.42 15.60 -2.06
CA ALA A 32 -21.96 16.92 -2.35
C ALA A 32 -20.92 18.03 -2.14
N LEU A 33 -21.21 19.22 -2.67
CA LEU A 33 -20.46 20.45 -2.43
C LEU A 33 -21.30 21.42 -1.60
N TRP A 34 -20.71 21.96 -0.55
CA TRP A 34 -21.36 22.78 0.46
C TRP A 34 -20.70 24.14 0.60
N LYS A 35 -21.49 25.17 0.92
CA LYS A 35 -21.01 26.49 1.25
C LYS A 35 -21.59 26.94 2.60
N SER A 36 -20.75 27.50 3.45
CA SER A 36 -21.12 28.25 4.63
C SER A 36 -20.76 29.71 4.44
N GLU A 37 -21.63 30.65 4.94
CA GLU A 37 -21.40 32.08 4.94
C GLU A 37 -21.33 32.67 6.37
N ASP A 38 -21.30 31.79 7.38
CA ASP A 38 -21.33 32.12 8.80
C ASP A 38 -20.29 31.36 9.64
N SER A 39 -19.12 31.10 9.07
CA SER A 39 -17.99 30.42 9.72
C SER A 39 -18.31 28.97 10.09
N GLY A 40 -19.11 28.28 9.29
CA GLY A 40 -19.43 26.86 9.46
C GLY A 40 -20.62 26.58 10.38
N ASN A 41 -21.34 27.59 10.87
CA ASN A 41 -22.51 27.38 11.72
C ASN A 41 -23.70 26.80 10.93
N THR A 42 -23.89 27.28 9.69
CA THR A 42 -24.89 26.73 8.76
C THR A 42 -24.26 26.41 7.40
N TRP A 43 -24.86 25.47 6.70
CA TRP A 43 -24.38 25.00 5.41
C TRP A 43 -25.51 24.91 4.38
N LYS A 44 -25.24 25.44 3.18
CA LYS A 44 -26.10 25.31 2.01
C LYS A 44 -25.44 24.36 1.02
N GLU A 45 -26.18 23.38 0.53
CA GLU A 45 -25.72 22.56 -0.58
C GLU A 45 -25.74 23.36 -1.87
N ILE A 46 -24.60 23.47 -2.55
CA ILE A 46 -24.41 24.19 -3.81
C ILE A 46 -24.13 23.26 -5.00
N SER A 47 -24.04 21.95 -4.76
CA SER A 47 -24.01 20.95 -5.83
C SER A 47 -25.36 20.78 -6.54
N MET A 48 -26.44 21.32 -5.99
CA MET A 48 -27.76 21.33 -6.61
C MET A 48 -28.01 22.57 -7.47
N ASN A 49 -27.09 23.55 -7.50
CA ASN A 49 -27.23 24.79 -8.23
C ASN A 49 -27.07 24.59 -9.75
N ASP A 50 -27.63 25.51 -10.53
CA ASP A 50 -27.64 25.44 -11.98
C ASP A 50 -26.25 25.21 -12.59
N GLY A 51 -26.17 24.31 -13.57
CA GLY A 51 -24.96 23.97 -14.30
C GLY A 51 -24.09 22.89 -13.65
N PHE A 52 -24.30 22.52 -12.37
CA PHE A 52 -23.62 21.40 -11.73
C PHE A 52 -24.21 20.05 -12.18
N PRO A 53 -23.46 18.91 -12.13
CA PRO A 53 -24.03 17.62 -12.45
C PRO A 53 -25.13 17.20 -11.47
N ASN A 54 -26.27 16.81 -11.98
CA ASN A 54 -27.45 16.38 -11.21
C ASN A 54 -27.60 14.84 -11.09
N THR A 55 -26.54 14.11 -11.33
CA THR A 55 -26.45 12.65 -11.20
C THR A 55 -25.45 12.29 -10.11
N THR A 56 -25.25 11.00 -9.85
CA THR A 56 -24.34 10.52 -8.80
C THR A 56 -22.99 11.24 -8.83
N LEU A 57 -22.62 11.88 -7.72
CA LEU A 57 -21.35 12.54 -7.51
C LEU A 57 -20.39 11.63 -6.76
N GLY A 58 -19.12 11.70 -7.12
CA GLY A 58 -18.01 11.07 -6.40
C GLY A 58 -17.25 12.10 -5.56
N ILE A 59 -15.94 12.03 -5.59
CA ILE A 59 -15.07 13.00 -4.93
C ILE A 59 -15.11 14.35 -5.65
N ILE A 60 -15.05 15.44 -4.88
CA ILE A 60 -15.03 16.82 -5.40
C ILE A 60 -13.86 17.56 -4.76
N GLY A 61 -12.91 18.01 -5.57
CA GLY A 61 -11.90 18.99 -5.17
C GLY A 61 -12.42 20.39 -5.37
N VAL A 62 -12.21 21.32 -4.42
CA VAL A 62 -12.70 22.69 -4.52
C VAL A 62 -11.61 23.71 -4.14
N THR A 63 -11.56 24.82 -4.86
CA THR A 63 -10.72 25.97 -4.54
C THR A 63 -11.42 27.27 -4.87
N VAL A 64 -11.07 28.35 -4.15
CA VAL A 64 -11.55 29.71 -4.38
C VAL A 64 -10.38 30.62 -4.68
N SER A 65 -10.56 31.55 -5.62
CA SER A 65 -9.49 32.49 -5.99
C SER A 65 -9.23 33.49 -4.88
N PRO A 66 -7.98 33.64 -4.39
CA PRO A 66 -7.62 34.71 -3.46
C PRO A 66 -7.70 36.13 -4.08
N VAL A 67 -7.69 36.21 -5.41
CA VAL A 67 -7.75 37.47 -6.15
C VAL A 67 -9.20 37.91 -6.40
N ASN A 68 -10.13 36.96 -6.56
CA ASN A 68 -11.52 37.19 -6.85
C ASN A 68 -12.39 36.09 -6.25
N SER A 69 -12.94 36.34 -5.06
CA SER A 69 -13.73 35.36 -4.29
C SER A 69 -15.00 34.86 -5.00
N ASN A 70 -15.47 35.54 -6.06
CA ASN A 70 -16.56 35.05 -6.88
C ASN A 70 -16.13 33.87 -7.78
N LYS A 71 -14.86 33.74 -8.05
CA LYS A 71 -14.32 32.59 -8.83
C LYS A 71 -14.04 31.41 -7.94
N VAL A 72 -14.82 30.34 -8.14
CA VAL A 72 -14.69 29.07 -7.45
C VAL A 72 -14.57 27.95 -8.48
N TRP A 73 -13.56 27.09 -8.34
CA TRP A 73 -13.43 25.90 -9.17
C TRP A 73 -13.77 24.65 -8.39
N ALA A 74 -14.46 23.72 -9.05
CA ALA A 74 -14.73 22.39 -8.55
C ALA A 74 -14.30 21.32 -9.55
N MET A 75 -13.38 20.44 -9.17
CA MET A 75 -13.02 19.24 -9.93
C MET A 75 -13.95 18.11 -9.49
N VAL A 76 -14.80 17.63 -10.39
CA VAL A 76 -15.91 16.75 -10.05
C VAL A 76 -15.75 15.37 -10.68
N GLU A 77 -15.77 14.33 -9.85
CA GLU A 77 -15.95 12.96 -10.30
C GLU A 77 -17.43 12.71 -10.55
N ASN A 78 -17.76 12.47 -11.82
CA ASN A 78 -19.09 12.11 -12.28
C ASN A 78 -18.95 11.25 -13.54
N LYS A 79 -19.90 10.32 -13.76
CA LYS A 79 -19.83 9.36 -14.87
C LYS A 79 -19.89 10.04 -16.24
N ASP A 80 -20.86 10.91 -16.42
CA ASP A 80 -21.21 11.48 -17.74
C ASP A 80 -20.72 12.93 -17.90
N LYS A 81 -20.72 13.69 -16.81
CA LYS A 81 -20.40 15.10 -16.77
C LYS A 81 -19.22 15.45 -15.86
N GLY A 82 -18.30 14.49 -15.65
CA GLY A 82 -17.10 14.73 -14.84
C GLY A 82 -16.15 15.72 -15.50
N GLY A 83 -15.58 16.64 -14.71
CA GLY A 83 -14.67 17.67 -15.21
C GLY A 83 -14.38 18.76 -14.21
N LEU A 84 -13.71 19.81 -14.70
CA LEU A 84 -13.50 21.04 -13.96
C LEU A 84 -14.62 22.02 -14.24
N TYR A 85 -15.29 22.43 -13.19
CA TYR A 85 -16.36 23.44 -13.18
C TYR A 85 -15.84 24.76 -12.64
N LEU A 86 -16.32 25.88 -13.19
CA LEU A 86 -16.06 27.23 -12.73
C LEU A 86 -17.39 27.92 -12.40
N SER A 87 -17.47 28.50 -11.23
CA SER A 87 -18.44 29.51 -10.85
C SER A 87 -17.79 30.89 -10.88
N ASN A 88 -18.52 31.91 -11.32
CA ASN A 88 -18.10 33.31 -11.28
C ASN A 88 -18.98 34.15 -10.28
N ASP A 89 -19.80 33.49 -9.50
CA ASP A 89 -20.76 34.08 -8.56
C ASP A 89 -20.71 33.39 -7.18
N GLY A 90 -19.56 32.86 -6.81
CA GLY A 90 -19.34 32.25 -5.49
C GLY A 90 -20.12 30.95 -5.28
N GLY A 91 -20.40 30.19 -6.34
CA GLY A 91 -21.06 28.90 -6.30
C GLY A 91 -22.58 28.96 -6.53
N GLU A 92 -23.15 30.08 -6.89
CA GLU A 92 -24.59 30.18 -7.18
C GLU A 92 -24.96 29.57 -8.56
N SER A 93 -24.03 29.61 -9.51
CA SER A 93 -24.13 28.88 -10.80
C SER A 93 -22.79 28.32 -11.26
N TRP A 94 -22.84 27.32 -12.13
CA TRP A 94 -21.65 26.57 -12.55
C TRP A 94 -21.61 26.37 -14.06
N ASN A 95 -20.39 26.38 -14.62
CA ASN A 95 -20.15 26.02 -16.01
C ASN A 95 -18.97 25.05 -16.08
N ILE A 96 -19.12 23.96 -16.83
CA ILE A 96 -17.99 23.08 -17.11
C ILE A 96 -17.01 23.81 -18.03
N VAL A 97 -15.76 23.93 -17.62
CA VAL A 97 -14.70 24.63 -18.40
C VAL A 97 -13.71 23.66 -19.03
N ASN A 98 -13.57 22.46 -18.46
CA ASN A 98 -12.70 21.41 -19.01
C ASN A 98 -13.19 20.02 -18.60
N SER A 99 -13.25 19.07 -19.55
CA SER A 99 -13.69 17.68 -19.31
C SER A 99 -12.61 16.66 -19.64
N GLU A 100 -11.34 17.07 -19.86
CA GLU A 100 -10.25 16.19 -20.21
C GLU A 100 -10.04 15.14 -19.10
N ARG A 101 -9.98 13.86 -19.51
CA ARG A 101 -9.80 12.74 -18.57
C ARG A 101 -8.48 12.80 -17.81
N LYS A 102 -7.40 13.36 -18.42
CA LYS A 102 -6.09 13.47 -17.75
C LYS A 102 -6.12 14.22 -16.43
N LEU A 103 -7.11 15.13 -16.24
CA LEU A 103 -7.25 15.94 -15.02
C LEU A 103 -7.95 15.20 -13.88
N ARG A 104 -8.56 14.03 -14.14
CA ARG A 104 -9.39 13.28 -13.19
C ARG A 104 -9.19 11.77 -13.28
N GLN A 105 -7.99 11.32 -13.65
CA GLN A 105 -7.63 9.90 -13.62
C GLN A 105 -7.61 9.42 -12.17
N ARG A 106 -8.07 8.19 -11.92
CA ARG A 106 -8.08 7.57 -10.59
C ARG A 106 -8.59 8.56 -9.52
N ALA A 107 -9.81 9.08 -9.72
CA ALA A 107 -10.36 10.20 -8.94
C ALA A 107 -10.34 9.94 -7.43
N TRP A 108 -10.53 8.71 -6.98
CA TRP A 108 -10.49 8.31 -5.58
C TRP A 108 -9.11 8.48 -4.89
N TYR A 109 -8.00 8.64 -5.63
CA TYR A 109 -6.68 8.90 -5.06
C TYR A 109 -6.30 10.37 -5.12
N TYR A 110 -6.78 11.08 -6.14
CA TYR A 110 -6.37 12.44 -6.45
C TYR A 110 -7.56 13.40 -6.37
N THR A 111 -7.78 14.24 -7.39
CA THR A 111 -8.89 15.22 -7.46
C THR A 111 -8.60 16.46 -6.63
N ARG A 112 -7.46 17.10 -6.91
CA ARG A 112 -7.05 18.36 -6.28
C ARG A 112 -6.98 19.47 -7.32
N VAL A 113 -7.50 20.64 -6.94
CA VAL A 113 -7.44 21.86 -7.74
C VAL A 113 -7.05 23.04 -6.85
N TYR A 114 -6.17 23.90 -7.36
CA TYR A 114 -5.63 25.04 -6.62
C TYR A 114 -5.65 26.29 -7.50
N ALA A 115 -6.16 27.40 -6.96
CA ALA A 115 -6.08 28.71 -7.56
C ALA A 115 -4.72 29.35 -7.23
N ASP A 116 -4.13 30.08 -8.17
CA ASP A 116 -2.94 30.91 -7.90
C ASP A 116 -3.27 32.02 -6.91
N THR A 117 -2.30 32.41 -6.09
CA THR A 117 -2.50 33.39 -5.03
C THR A 117 -2.53 34.85 -5.52
N GLN A 118 -2.08 35.12 -6.76
CA GLN A 118 -2.01 36.46 -7.31
C GLN A 118 -2.57 36.61 -8.74
N ASP A 119 -2.91 35.51 -9.41
CA ASP A 119 -3.48 35.53 -10.77
C ASP A 119 -4.81 34.76 -10.80
N GLU A 120 -5.91 35.48 -11.03
CA GLU A 120 -7.25 34.89 -11.03
C GLU A 120 -7.53 33.92 -12.18
N ASN A 121 -6.67 33.81 -13.19
CA ASN A 121 -6.82 32.91 -14.32
C ASN A 121 -5.88 31.70 -14.26
N LEU A 122 -4.97 31.67 -13.32
CA LEU A 122 -3.98 30.62 -13.18
C LEU A 122 -4.48 29.58 -12.19
N VAL A 123 -4.59 28.32 -12.67
CA VAL A 123 -5.16 27.20 -11.95
C VAL A 123 -4.28 25.98 -12.10
N TYR A 124 -4.09 25.24 -11.00
CA TYR A 124 -3.32 24.03 -10.97
C TYR A 124 -4.22 22.82 -10.66
N VAL A 125 -3.99 21.71 -11.34
CA VAL A 125 -4.67 20.43 -11.06
C VAL A 125 -3.61 19.38 -10.80
N LEU A 126 -3.76 18.73 -9.65
CA LEU A 126 -2.93 17.59 -9.25
C LEU A 126 -3.69 16.30 -9.54
N ASN A 127 -2.96 15.38 -10.16
CA ASN A 127 -3.41 14.04 -10.48
C ASN A 127 -2.18 13.13 -10.60
N VAL A 128 -2.22 12.04 -11.38
CA VAL A 128 -1.03 11.25 -11.75
C VAL A 128 0.09 12.16 -12.29
N ARG A 129 -0.30 13.25 -12.96
CA ARG A 129 0.59 14.31 -13.43
C ARG A 129 0.17 15.66 -12.85
N TYR A 130 1.10 16.61 -12.86
CA TYR A 130 0.90 18.00 -12.51
C TYR A 130 0.50 18.81 -13.75
N HIS A 131 -0.58 19.55 -13.63
CA HIS A 131 -1.15 20.33 -14.75
C HIS A 131 -1.36 21.78 -14.35
N LYS A 132 -1.07 22.70 -15.27
CA LYS A 132 -1.25 24.15 -15.08
C LYS A 132 -2.06 24.75 -16.23
N SER A 133 -3.05 25.58 -15.89
CA SER A 133 -3.84 26.42 -16.80
C SER A 133 -3.53 27.89 -16.54
N ILE A 134 -3.49 28.69 -17.59
CA ILE A 134 -3.31 30.15 -17.55
C ILE A 134 -4.55 30.91 -18.06
N ASP A 135 -5.64 30.21 -18.31
CA ASP A 135 -6.85 30.75 -18.94
C ASP A 135 -8.14 30.38 -18.16
N GLY A 136 -8.03 30.28 -16.86
CA GLY A 136 -9.14 29.98 -15.95
C GLY A 136 -9.61 28.53 -15.95
N GLY A 137 -8.74 27.59 -16.37
CA GLY A 137 -9.05 26.17 -16.40
C GLY A 137 -9.60 25.65 -17.73
N LYS A 138 -9.58 26.46 -18.81
CA LYS A 138 -10.08 26.03 -20.12
C LYS A 138 -9.10 25.10 -20.83
N ASN A 139 -7.82 25.40 -20.77
CA ASN A 139 -6.77 24.59 -21.34
C ASN A 139 -5.68 24.29 -20.30
N PHE A 140 -5.16 23.07 -20.32
CA PHE A 140 -4.12 22.62 -19.39
C PHE A 140 -2.89 22.12 -20.12
N LYS A 141 -1.72 22.66 -19.75
CA LYS A 141 -0.43 22.08 -20.09
C LYS A 141 0.02 21.17 -18.95
N THR A 142 0.55 20.00 -19.31
CA THR A 142 1.16 19.07 -18.36
C THR A 142 2.61 19.46 -18.12
N TYR A 143 3.04 19.48 -16.88
CA TYR A 143 4.40 19.75 -16.45
C TYR A 143 4.98 18.51 -15.76
N ASN A 144 6.30 18.40 -15.74
CA ASN A 144 7.02 17.35 -15.05
C ASN A 144 7.41 17.86 -13.66
N ALA A 145 6.99 17.14 -12.63
CA ALA A 145 7.60 17.15 -11.32
C ALA A 145 8.50 15.92 -11.18
N PRO A 146 9.42 15.87 -10.22
CA PRO A 146 10.39 14.77 -10.10
C PRO A 146 9.78 13.40 -9.86
N HIS A 147 8.59 13.33 -9.24
CA HIS A 147 7.80 12.11 -9.08
C HIS A 147 6.38 12.30 -9.63
N GLY A 148 5.59 11.25 -9.70
CA GLY A 148 4.18 11.27 -10.06
C GLY A 148 3.26 11.20 -8.84
N ASP A 149 1.97 11.08 -9.11
CA ASP A 149 0.94 10.83 -8.10
C ASP A 149 0.89 11.94 -7.04
N HIS A 150 0.43 13.13 -7.50
CA HIS A 150 0.47 14.35 -6.71
C HIS A 150 -0.77 14.50 -5.84
N HIS A 151 -0.57 14.83 -4.54
CA HIS A 151 -1.61 14.88 -3.53
C HIS A 151 -1.88 16.27 -2.96
N ASP A 152 -0.88 17.14 -2.85
CA ASP A 152 -1.06 18.46 -2.28
C ASP A 152 -0.13 19.52 -2.90
N LEU A 153 -0.57 20.78 -2.87
CA LEU A 153 0.18 21.91 -3.39
C LEU A 153 -0.02 23.13 -2.50
N TRP A 154 1.06 23.66 -1.99
CA TRP A 154 1.07 24.96 -1.35
C TRP A 154 1.71 26.00 -2.26
N ILE A 155 1.07 27.17 -2.37
CA ILE A 155 1.53 28.32 -3.13
C ILE A 155 1.67 29.51 -2.18
N SER A 156 2.85 30.13 -2.13
CA SER A 156 3.09 31.30 -1.27
C SER A 156 2.17 32.46 -1.63
N PRO A 157 1.45 33.05 -0.66
CA PRO A 157 0.62 34.23 -0.90
C PRO A 157 1.44 35.47 -1.30
N GLU A 158 2.65 35.61 -0.76
CA GLU A 158 3.50 36.78 -0.98
C GLU A 158 4.28 36.66 -2.31
N ASP A 159 4.68 35.45 -2.68
CA ASP A 159 5.46 35.20 -3.89
C ASP A 159 5.06 33.85 -4.49
N PRO A 160 4.11 33.82 -5.44
CA PRO A 160 3.59 32.59 -6.03
C PRO A 160 4.61 31.80 -6.88
N LYS A 161 5.81 32.31 -7.05
CA LYS A 161 6.94 31.54 -7.60
C LYS A 161 7.42 30.47 -6.62
N ARG A 162 7.19 30.68 -5.30
CA ARG A 162 7.54 29.71 -4.26
C ARG A 162 6.38 28.75 -4.06
N MET A 163 6.65 27.49 -4.31
CA MET A 163 5.66 26.44 -4.20
C MET A 163 6.26 25.21 -3.51
N ILE A 164 5.40 24.43 -2.86
CA ILE A 164 5.73 23.09 -2.35
C ILE A 164 4.68 22.14 -2.90
N ILE A 165 5.12 21.06 -3.53
CA ILE A 165 4.26 19.96 -3.98
C ILE A 165 4.56 18.71 -3.18
N GLY A 166 3.53 17.96 -2.80
CA GLY A 166 3.61 16.65 -2.18
C GLY A 166 3.10 15.58 -3.14
N ASP A 167 3.88 14.52 -3.29
CA ASP A 167 3.57 13.36 -4.13
C ASP A 167 4.05 12.05 -3.47
N ASP A 168 3.84 10.92 -4.12
CA ASP A 168 4.21 9.61 -3.57
C ASP A 168 5.74 9.40 -3.47
N GLY A 169 6.55 10.27 -4.06
CA GLY A 169 8.00 10.33 -3.86
C GLY A 169 8.44 11.15 -2.65
N GLY A 170 7.59 12.06 -2.17
CA GLY A 170 7.90 12.96 -1.05
C GLY A 170 7.43 14.39 -1.29
N ALA A 171 8.25 15.38 -0.94
CA ALA A 171 7.94 16.79 -1.13
C ALA A 171 9.04 17.50 -1.92
N GLN A 172 8.66 18.40 -2.81
CA GLN A 172 9.58 19.18 -3.61
C GLN A 172 9.24 20.67 -3.57
N VAL A 173 10.23 21.53 -3.72
CA VAL A 173 10.06 22.98 -3.76
C VAL A 173 10.36 23.54 -5.14
N SER A 174 9.60 24.57 -5.51
CA SER A 174 9.82 25.37 -6.73
C SER A 174 10.00 26.84 -6.37
N TYR A 175 10.78 27.56 -7.18
CA TYR A 175 10.98 29.01 -7.09
C TYR A 175 10.65 29.74 -8.41
N ASP A 176 9.97 29.05 -9.34
CA ASP A 176 9.62 29.56 -10.66
C ASP A 176 8.19 29.20 -11.10
N ARG A 177 7.26 29.12 -10.15
CA ARG A 177 5.85 28.73 -10.37
C ARG A 177 5.68 27.33 -10.93
N GLY A 178 6.49 26.38 -10.46
CA GLY A 178 6.36 24.97 -10.81
C GLY A 178 6.88 24.61 -12.21
N GLU A 179 7.73 25.45 -12.81
CA GLU A 179 8.43 25.10 -14.04
C GLU A 179 9.57 24.11 -13.75
N ASN A 180 10.29 24.30 -12.64
CA ASN A 180 11.31 23.40 -12.12
C ASN A 180 11.10 23.12 -10.64
N TRP A 181 11.53 21.93 -10.20
CA TRP A 181 11.37 21.44 -8.85
C TRP A 181 12.68 20.88 -8.30
N SER A 182 12.86 20.95 -6.97
CA SER A 182 13.96 20.27 -6.28
C SER A 182 13.82 18.75 -6.37
N THR A 183 14.86 18.01 -6.00
CA THR A 183 14.78 16.56 -5.83
C THR A 183 13.95 16.17 -4.60
N TYR A 184 13.30 15.01 -4.63
CA TYR A 184 12.70 14.35 -3.47
C TYR A 184 13.68 13.38 -2.78
N MET A 185 14.81 13.06 -3.41
CA MET A 185 15.77 12.04 -2.93
C MET A 185 16.63 12.49 -1.73
N ASN A 186 16.36 13.64 -1.17
CA ASN A 186 17.04 14.19 0.00
C ASN A 186 16.23 14.07 1.30
N GLN A 187 15.16 13.28 1.31
CA GLN A 187 14.27 13.11 2.45
C GLN A 187 14.49 11.74 3.09
N PRO A 188 14.60 11.66 4.43
CA PRO A 188 14.82 10.40 5.14
C PRO A 188 13.49 9.66 5.39
N THR A 189 12.66 9.52 4.35
CA THR A 189 11.35 8.89 4.41
C THR A 189 11.22 7.81 3.35
N ALA A 190 10.63 6.66 3.73
CA ALA A 190 10.33 5.56 2.83
C ALA A 190 9.25 4.68 3.45
N GLN A 191 8.40 4.08 2.62
CA GLN A 191 7.45 3.06 3.04
C GLN A 191 7.90 1.71 2.50
N PHE A 192 8.39 0.84 3.38
CA PHE A 192 8.79 -0.52 3.06
C PHE A 192 7.74 -1.53 3.50
N TYR A 193 7.52 -2.58 2.70
CA TYR A 193 6.56 -3.63 3.01
C TYR A 193 7.14 -4.75 3.84
N ARG A 194 8.27 -5.30 3.38
CA ARG A 194 8.92 -6.46 3.98
C ARG A 194 10.41 -6.24 4.07
N VAL A 195 11.06 -6.95 4.97
CA VAL A 195 12.51 -6.90 5.13
C VAL A 195 13.11 -8.29 5.10
N THR A 196 14.17 -8.45 4.32
CA THR A 196 14.98 -9.67 4.31
C THR A 196 16.47 -9.32 4.26
N THR A 197 17.32 -10.29 4.55
CA THR A 197 18.79 -10.11 4.59
C THR A 197 19.47 -11.26 3.88
N ASP A 198 20.66 -10.99 3.32
CA ASP A 198 21.52 -12.01 2.74
C ASP A 198 22.57 -12.55 3.73
N ASN A 199 23.42 -13.45 3.24
CA ASN A 199 24.55 -14.03 3.98
C ASN A 199 25.90 -13.41 3.58
N HIS A 200 25.91 -12.27 2.88
CA HIS A 200 27.11 -11.52 2.59
C HIS A 200 27.76 -10.96 3.88
N PHE A 201 29.03 -10.63 3.85
CA PHE A 201 29.67 -9.93 4.97
C PHE A 201 30.35 -8.65 4.49
N PRO A 202 29.96 -7.48 5.03
CA PRO A 202 28.79 -7.23 5.89
C PRO A 202 27.48 -7.57 5.17
N PHE A 203 26.46 -8.07 5.89
CA PHE A 203 25.20 -8.46 5.26
C PHE A 203 24.46 -7.25 4.67
N ARG A 204 23.64 -7.50 3.67
CA ARG A 204 22.77 -6.49 3.05
C ARG A 204 21.32 -6.70 3.50
N ILE A 205 20.59 -5.59 3.54
CA ILE A 205 19.17 -5.52 3.83
C ILE A 205 18.45 -5.26 2.51
N TYR A 206 17.34 -5.94 2.31
CA TYR A 206 16.52 -5.86 1.09
C TYR A 206 15.09 -5.52 1.43
N ALA A 207 14.48 -4.61 0.68
CA ALA A 207 13.08 -4.25 0.83
C ALA A 207 12.48 -3.67 -0.45
N ALA A 208 11.20 -3.92 -0.69
CA ALA A 208 10.41 -3.22 -1.70
C ALA A 208 9.82 -1.94 -1.10
N GLN A 209 10.01 -0.82 -1.78
CA GLN A 209 9.54 0.50 -1.38
C GLN A 209 8.35 0.91 -2.24
N GLN A 210 7.22 1.22 -1.58
CA GLN A 210 6.02 1.71 -2.24
C GLN A 210 6.34 2.89 -3.15
N ASP A 211 5.79 2.87 -4.37
CA ASP A 211 5.88 3.90 -5.42
C ASP A 211 7.30 4.26 -5.90
N ASN A 212 8.30 3.51 -5.46
CA ASN A 212 9.68 3.73 -5.90
C ASN A 212 10.26 2.46 -6.53
N SER A 213 11.00 1.67 -5.77
CA SER A 213 11.61 0.44 -6.29
C SER A 213 12.03 -0.48 -5.16
N THR A 214 12.43 -1.70 -5.49
CA THR A 214 13.16 -2.54 -4.55
C THR A 214 14.59 -2.06 -4.40
N ILE A 215 15.10 -2.11 -3.18
CA ILE A 215 16.49 -1.77 -2.89
C ILE A 215 17.20 -2.88 -2.14
N ARG A 216 18.53 -2.91 -2.30
CA ARG A 216 19.47 -3.58 -1.39
C ARG A 216 20.46 -2.57 -0.87
N ILE A 217 20.74 -2.62 0.43
CA ILE A 217 21.63 -1.68 1.12
C ILE A 217 22.53 -2.41 2.10
N ASN A 218 23.80 -2.02 2.17
CA ASN A 218 24.70 -2.52 3.18
C ASN A 218 24.23 -2.07 4.58
N HIS A 219 24.15 -2.99 5.55
CA HIS A 219 23.81 -2.61 6.93
C HIS A 219 24.93 -1.79 7.59
N ARG A 220 26.11 -1.79 6.98
CA ARG A 220 27.30 -1.16 7.49
C ARG A 220 28.20 -0.73 6.32
N SER A 221 28.79 0.46 6.37
CA SER A 221 29.77 0.91 5.39
C SER A 221 31.18 0.95 5.99
N ALA A 222 32.19 1.00 5.13
CA ALA A 222 33.58 1.25 5.56
C ALA A 222 33.83 2.71 5.95
N GLY A 223 32.90 3.62 5.62
CA GLY A 223 32.94 5.05 5.93
C GLY A 223 32.35 5.39 7.30
N ARG A 224 32.13 6.70 7.53
CA ARG A 224 31.51 7.19 8.76
C ARG A 224 30.00 7.01 8.80
N SER A 225 29.37 6.87 7.65
CA SER A 225 27.91 6.73 7.49
C SER A 225 27.61 5.90 6.26
N ILE A 226 26.42 5.32 6.22
CA ILE A 226 25.85 4.75 5.01
C ILE A 226 25.46 5.91 4.09
N GLY A 227 25.86 5.83 2.82
CA GLY A 227 25.61 6.84 1.82
C GLY A 227 25.05 6.27 0.52
N GLU A 228 24.95 7.10 -0.49
CA GLU A 228 24.36 6.74 -1.79
C GLU A 228 25.08 5.57 -2.49
N SER A 229 26.38 5.43 -2.29
CA SER A 229 27.17 4.32 -2.82
C SER A 229 26.96 2.98 -2.12
N ASP A 230 26.25 2.96 -0.99
CA ASP A 230 26.04 1.75 -0.19
C ASP A 230 24.73 1.04 -0.52
N TRP A 231 23.92 1.58 -1.43
CA TRP A 231 22.67 0.99 -1.86
C TRP A 231 22.50 1.01 -3.38
N GLU A 232 21.71 0.11 -3.89
CA GLU A 232 21.33 0.02 -5.30
C GLU A 232 19.96 -0.62 -5.48
N SER A 233 19.34 -0.39 -6.64
CA SER A 233 18.10 -1.08 -7.01
C SER A 233 18.35 -2.57 -7.25
N THR A 234 17.39 -3.41 -6.88
CA THR A 234 17.47 -4.87 -7.05
C THR A 234 16.22 -5.42 -7.75
N ALA A 235 16.04 -6.75 -7.76
CA ALA A 235 14.95 -7.43 -8.44
C ALA A 235 13.58 -7.02 -7.91
N GLY A 236 12.59 -6.97 -8.78
CA GLY A 236 11.20 -6.66 -8.48
C GLY A 236 10.83 -5.20 -8.74
N GLY A 237 9.73 -4.78 -8.17
CA GLY A 237 9.18 -3.43 -8.28
C GLY A 237 8.91 -2.82 -6.91
N GLU A 238 7.79 -2.16 -6.77
CA GLU A 238 7.42 -1.41 -5.56
C GLU A 238 6.78 -2.24 -4.44
N SER A 239 6.51 -3.52 -4.69
CA SER A 239 5.77 -4.40 -3.77
C SER A 239 6.32 -5.82 -3.78
N ALA A 240 5.63 -6.75 -3.12
CA ALA A 240 6.00 -8.15 -2.92
C ALA A 240 7.22 -8.37 -2.00
N HIS A 241 7.50 -9.65 -1.77
CA HIS A 241 8.68 -10.04 -1.02
C HIS A 241 9.91 -10.13 -1.92
N ILE A 242 11.09 -10.21 -1.30
CA ILE A 242 12.37 -10.43 -1.98
C ILE A 242 12.98 -11.70 -1.40
N ALA A 243 13.49 -12.58 -2.26
CA ALA A 243 14.25 -13.74 -1.88
C ALA A 243 15.66 -13.68 -2.50
N ILE A 244 16.66 -14.01 -1.72
CA ILE A 244 18.05 -14.05 -2.16
C ILE A 244 18.45 -15.53 -2.33
N ASP A 245 19.14 -15.85 -3.42
CA ASP A 245 19.65 -17.19 -3.64
C ASP A 245 20.56 -17.59 -2.48
N PRO A 246 20.27 -18.71 -1.77
CA PRO A 246 21.05 -19.12 -0.62
C PRO A 246 22.52 -19.44 -0.92
N LEU A 247 22.84 -19.76 -2.18
CA LEU A 247 24.19 -20.12 -2.62
C LEU A 247 24.94 -18.96 -3.29
N ASN A 248 24.22 -17.93 -3.75
CA ASN A 248 24.83 -16.78 -4.42
C ASN A 248 24.07 -15.48 -4.13
N ASN A 249 24.58 -14.68 -3.21
CA ASN A 249 23.98 -13.40 -2.79
C ASN A 249 23.84 -12.34 -3.92
N GLU A 250 24.44 -12.58 -5.09
CA GLU A 250 24.30 -11.68 -6.26
C GLU A 250 23.09 -12.05 -7.13
N ILE A 251 22.41 -13.16 -6.82
CA ILE A 251 21.18 -13.57 -7.49
C ILE A 251 20.01 -13.27 -6.57
N VAL A 252 19.12 -12.39 -7.02
CA VAL A 252 17.97 -11.89 -6.25
C VAL A 252 16.68 -12.11 -7.02
N TYR A 253 15.66 -12.54 -6.31
CA TYR A 253 14.31 -12.75 -6.82
C TYR A 253 13.38 -11.75 -6.14
N GLY A 254 12.67 -10.98 -6.92
CA GLY A 254 11.75 -9.97 -6.40
C GLY A 254 10.47 -9.91 -7.22
N GLY A 255 9.41 -9.44 -6.61
CA GLY A 255 8.11 -9.34 -7.26
C GLY A 255 7.58 -7.92 -7.31
N SER A 256 6.47 -7.79 -8.00
CA SER A 256 5.62 -6.62 -8.02
C SER A 256 4.17 -7.06 -8.14
N TYR A 257 3.24 -6.13 -8.00
CA TYR A 257 1.81 -6.43 -8.12
C TYR A 257 1.49 -7.22 -9.41
N LEU A 258 0.31 -7.84 -9.47
CA LEU A 258 -0.16 -8.72 -10.56
C LEU A 258 0.66 -10.01 -10.76
N GLY A 259 1.52 -10.38 -9.80
CA GLY A 259 2.34 -11.59 -9.90
C GLY A 259 3.56 -11.44 -10.82
N PHE A 260 3.99 -10.23 -11.11
CA PHE A 260 5.28 -10.02 -11.77
C PHE A 260 6.40 -10.53 -10.91
N LEU A 261 7.26 -11.36 -11.49
CA LEU A 261 8.43 -11.93 -10.85
C LEU A 261 9.65 -11.71 -11.72
N GLU A 262 10.72 -11.27 -11.09
CA GLU A 262 12.01 -11.02 -11.71
C GLU A 262 13.11 -11.82 -10.98
N ARG A 263 14.01 -12.39 -11.74
CA ARG A 263 15.32 -12.89 -11.29
C ARG A 263 16.40 -11.96 -11.81
N ARG A 264 17.15 -11.32 -10.92
CA ARG A 264 18.26 -10.43 -11.26
C ARG A 264 19.58 -11.06 -10.83
N ASN A 265 20.57 -11.00 -11.73
CA ASN A 265 21.96 -11.34 -11.42
C ASN A 265 22.76 -10.03 -11.41
N HIS A 266 23.19 -9.59 -10.24
CA HIS A 266 23.93 -8.34 -10.05
C HIS A 266 25.37 -8.43 -10.55
N GLU A 267 26.01 -9.58 -10.50
CA GLU A 267 27.36 -9.78 -11.04
C GLU A 267 27.40 -9.61 -12.58
N LYS A 268 26.39 -10.18 -13.25
CA LYS A 268 26.26 -10.15 -14.71
C LYS A 268 25.44 -8.95 -15.22
N GLN A 269 24.85 -8.18 -14.35
CA GLN A 269 23.93 -7.08 -14.65
C GLN A 269 22.78 -7.50 -15.61
N THR A 270 22.21 -8.67 -15.38
CA THR A 270 21.13 -9.23 -16.20
C THR A 270 19.89 -9.50 -15.39
N SER A 271 18.73 -9.30 -16.02
CA SER A 271 17.41 -9.58 -15.44
C SER A 271 16.59 -10.48 -16.36
N ARG A 272 15.74 -11.30 -15.76
CA ARG A 272 14.81 -12.19 -16.47
C ARG A 272 13.47 -12.22 -15.76
N ALA A 273 12.40 -12.02 -16.52
CA ALA A 273 11.04 -12.27 -16.03
C ALA A 273 10.83 -13.79 -15.84
N ILE A 274 10.23 -14.15 -14.72
CA ILE A 274 10.00 -15.56 -14.32
C ILE A 274 8.58 -15.79 -13.81
N ASN A 275 7.62 -15.05 -14.35
CA ASN A 275 6.22 -15.10 -13.92
C ASN A 275 5.66 -16.52 -13.96
N VAL A 276 4.88 -16.89 -12.94
CA VAL A 276 4.14 -18.18 -12.92
C VAL A 276 3.15 -18.26 -14.08
N TRP A 277 2.53 -17.12 -14.40
CA TRP A 277 1.57 -16.98 -15.49
C TRP A 277 1.84 -15.70 -16.27
N PRO A 278 2.12 -15.77 -17.57
CA PRO A 278 2.64 -14.63 -18.33
C PRO A 278 1.55 -13.68 -18.87
N ILE A 279 0.40 -13.59 -18.21
CA ILE A 279 -0.71 -12.74 -18.63
C ILE A 279 -0.90 -11.64 -17.60
N THR A 280 -0.85 -10.39 -18.02
CA THR A 280 -1.26 -9.26 -17.19
C THR A 280 -2.78 -9.19 -17.10
N THR A 281 -3.27 -8.96 -15.89
CA THR A 281 -4.70 -8.82 -15.59
C THR A 281 -5.06 -7.38 -15.19
N LEU A 282 -4.20 -6.42 -15.51
CA LEU A 282 -4.47 -5.01 -15.25
C LEU A 282 -5.76 -4.56 -15.95
N GLY A 283 -6.70 -4.00 -15.18
CA GLY A 283 -8.03 -3.63 -15.65
C GLY A 283 -9.10 -4.72 -15.45
N GLU A 284 -8.72 -5.92 -14.99
CA GLU A 284 -9.63 -7.03 -14.72
C GLU A 284 -9.94 -7.16 -13.22
N GLY A 285 -11.12 -7.68 -12.87
CA GLY A 285 -11.42 -8.09 -11.51
C GLY A 285 -10.71 -9.40 -11.13
N ALA A 286 -10.57 -9.68 -9.84
CA ALA A 286 -9.91 -10.89 -9.36
C ALA A 286 -10.59 -12.19 -9.84
N GLU A 287 -11.87 -12.15 -10.18
CA GLU A 287 -12.65 -13.28 -10.74
C GLU A 287 -12.14 -13.76 -12.10
N ALA A 288 -11.52 -12.88 -12.90
CA ALA A 288 -10.97 -13.21 -14.22
C ALA A 288 -9.59 -13.88 -14.15
N MET A 289 -8.95 -13.91 -12.97
CA MET A 289 -7.58 -14.39 -12.82
C MET A 289 -7.50 -15.90 -12.69
N LYS A 290 -6.58 -16.51 -13.43
CA LYS A 290 -6.19 -17.89 -13.20
C LYS A 290 -5.53 -18.06 -11.83
N TYR A 291 -4.60 -17.18 -11.48
CA TYR A 291 -3.90 -17.11 -10.20
C TYR A 291 -4.03 -15.70 -9.66
N ARG A 292 -4.55 -15.55 -8.44
CA ARG A 292 -4.70 -14.28 -7.75
C ARG A 292 -3.45 -14.02 -6.91
N PHE A 293 -2.64 -13.06 -7.32
CA PHE A 293 -1.49 -12.60 -6.54
C PHE A 293 -1.87 -11.36 -5.73
N ASN A 294 -1.52 -11.33 -4.46
CA ASN A 294 -1.65 -10.13 -3.64
C ASN A 294 -0.69 -9.04 -4.15
N TRP A 295 -0.99 -7.78 -3.81
CA TRP A 295 -0.04 -6.68 -4.01
C TRP A 295 1.33 -6.99 -3.42
N ASN A 296 1.34 -7.61 -2.23
CA ASN A 296 2.54 -7.94 -1.47
C ASN A 296 2.64 -9.47 -1.28
N PHE A 297 2.72 -10.21 -2.38
CA PHE A 297 2.75 -11.66 -2.35
C PHE A 297 4.10 -12.22 -1.89
N PRO A 298 4.11 -13.38 -1.21
CA PRO A 298 5.34 -14.00 -0.73
C PRO A 298 6.20 -14.63 -1.84
N ILE A 299 7.53 -14.56 -1.63
CA ILE A 299 8.54 -15.28 -2.39
C ILE A 299 9.54 -15.82 -1.36
N ALA A 300 9.87 -17.10 -1.42
CA ALA A 300 10.78 -17.73 -0.46
C ALA A 300 11.54 -18.91 -1.05
N PHE A 301 12.81 -19.07 -0.68
CA PHE A 301 13.52 -20.34 -0.84
C PHE A 301 13.17 -21.32 0.28
N SER A 302 13.23 -22.62 -0.04
CA SER A 302 13.21 -23.64 1.01
C SER A 302 14.38 -23.45 1.97
N LYS A 303 14.11 -23.67 3.26
CA LYS A 303 15.14 -23.66 4.31
C LYS A 303 16.02 -24.90 4.31
N HIS A 304 15.65 -25.93 3.55
CA HIS A 304 16.33 -27.24 3.50
C HIS A 304 16.96 -27.56 2.15
N ASP A 305 16.41 -27.01 1.07
CA ASP A 305 16.84 -27.28 -0.30
C ASP A 305 16.92 -25.99 -1.11
N SER A 306 18.13 -25.49 -1.31
CA SER A 306 18.41 -24.24 -2.03
C SER A 306 17.99 -24.24 -3.50
N SER A 307 17.63 -25.39 -4.08
CA SER A 307 17.11 -25.48 -5.44
C SER A 307 15.61 -25.17 -5.52
N LYS A 308 14.90 -25.20 -4.38
CA LYS A 308 13.43 -25.00 -4.32
C LYS A 308 13.09 -23.54 -4.04
N LEU A 309 12.55 -22.88 -5.04
CA LEU A 309 11.99 -21.53 -4.94
C LEU A 309 10.47 -21.60 -4.95
N TYR A 310 9.82 -20.96 -3.97
CA TYR A 310 8.38 -20.89 -3.86
C TYR A 310 7.87 -19.47 -4.13
N THR A 311 6.70 -19.37 -4.74
CA THR A 311 5.89 -18.15 -4.77
C THR A 311 4.40 -18.48 -4.57
N PHE A 312 3.61 -17.49 -4.18
CA PHE A 312 2.28 -17.72 -3.62
C PHE A 312 1.26 -16.77 -4.23
N SER A 313 0.27 -17.38 -4.90
CA SER A 313 -0.98 -16.74 -5.34
C SER A 313 -2.10 -17.10 -4.35
N ASN A 314 -3.29 -17.48 -4.84
CA ASN A 314 -4.25 -18.28 -4.06
C ASN A 314 -3.81 -19.76 -3.93
N GLN A 315 -2.74 -20.13 -4.61
CA GLN A 315 -2.12 -21.46 -4.61
C GLN A 315 -0.61 -21.34 -4.39
N VAL A 316 0.04 -22.45 -4.04
CA VAL A 316 1.48 -22.53 -3.87
C VAL A 316 2.13 -23.00 -5.15
N HIS A 317 3.16 -22.30 -5.60
CA HIS A 317 3.93 -22.60 -6.80
C HIS A 317 5.38 -22.88 -6.44
N LEU A 318 5.93 -23.96 -6.98
CA LEU A 318 7.30 -24.41 -6.80
C LEU A 318 8.07 -24.35 -8.13
N SER A 319 9.27 -23.83 -8.10
CA SER A 319 10.27 -23.95 -9.15
C SER A 319 11.52 -24.61 -8.61
N THR A 320 12.14 -25.48 -9.42
CA THR A 320 13.45 -26.13 -9.13
C THR A 320 14.49 -25.78 -10.19
N ASP A 321 14.21 -24.81 -11.05
CA ASP A 321 15.03 -24.40 -12.18
C ASP A 321 15.19 -22.87 -12.28
N GLU A 322 15.27 -22.21 -11.12
CA GLU A 322 15.45 -20.75 -11.00
C GLU A 322 14.29 -19.96 -11.63
N GLY A 323 13.06 -20.49 -11.57
CA GLY A 323 11.86 -19.84 -12.09
C GLY A 323 11.67 -19.96 -13.60
N GLN A 324 12.39 -20.88 -14.29
CA GLN A 324 12.15 -21.13 -15.72
C GLN A 324 10.84 -21.87 -15.94
N SER A 325 10.48 -22.74 -15.00
CA SER A 325 9.17 -23.39 -14.96
C SER A 325 8.60 -23.43 -13.53
N TRP A 326 7.29 -23.61 -13.43
CA TRP A 326 6.55 -23.62 -12.17
C TRP A 326 5.57 -24.77 -12.12
N GLU A 327 5.57 -25.50 -11.01
CA GLU A 327 4.58 -26.51 -10.66
C GLU A 327 3.64 -25.95 -9.59
N THR A 328 2.34 -26.11 -9.76
CA THR A 328 1.35 -25.76 -8.71
C THR A 328 1.15 -26.96 -7.80
N ILE A 329 1.56 -26.84 -6.54
CA ILE A 329 1.60 -27.92 -5.55
C ILE A 329 0.50 -27.82 -4.48
N SER A 330 -0.51 -27.01 -4.68
CA SER A 330 -1.65 -26.91 -3.74
C SER A 330 -2.96 -26.70 -4.48
N PRO A 331 -4.11 -27.05 -3.86
CA PRO A 331 -5.40 -26.47 -4.22
C PRO A 331 -5.44 -24.98 -3.89
N ASP A 332 -6.58 -24.30 -4.13
CA ASP A 332 -6.86 -22.96 -3.60
C ASP A 332 -6.91 -23.01 -2.06
N LEU A 333 -6.00 -22.29 -1.38
CA LEU A 333 -5.86 -22.30 0.08
C LEU A 333 -6.54 -21.09 0.74
N THR A 334 -7.50 -20.48 0.05
CA THR A 334 -8.26 -19.33 0.52
C THR A 334 -9.72 -19.69 0.76
N ARG A 335 -10.53 -18.77 1.27
CA ARG A 335 -11.99 -18.93 1.33
C ARG A 335 -12.62 -18.99 -0.06
N ASN A 336 -12.00 -18.31 -1.03
CA ASN A 336 -12.45 -18.22 -2.41
C ASN A 336 -13.92 -17.79 -2.53
N ASP A 337 -14.34 -16.83 -1.71
CA ASP A 337 -15.70 -16.27 -1.75
C ASP A 337 -15.89 -15.46 -3.02
N LYS A 338 -16.66 -16.01 -3.95
CA LYS A 338 -16.88 -15.42 -5.27
C LYS A 338 -17.49 -14.02 -5.21
N SER A 339 -18.26 -13.71 -4.17
CA SER A 339 -18.86 -12.38 -3.98
C SER A 339 -17.83 -11.29 -3.69
N LYS A 340 -16.60 -11.66 -3.30
CA LYS A 340 -15.48 -10.76 -2.98
C LYS A 340 -14.44 -10.67 -4.10
N LEU A 341 -14.61 -11.42 -5.18
CA LEU A 341 -13.70 -11.44 -6.33
C LEU A 341 -14.16 -10.56 -7.48
N VAL A 342 -15.34 -9.98 -7.39
CA VAL A 342 -15.89 -9.07 -8.40
C VAL A 342 -15.02 -7.82 -8.57
N SER A 343 -15.17 -7.17 -9.72
CA SER A 343 -14.45 -5.93 -10.05
C SER A 343 -14.63 -4.87 -8.97
N SER A 344 -13.55 -4.29 -8.51
CA SER A 344 -13.52 -3.20 -7.53
C SER A 344 -13.86 -1.85 -8.16
N GLY A 345 -14.30 -0.87 -7.35
CA GLY A 345 -14.70 0.45 -7.79
C GLY A 345 -16.19 0.61 -8.05
N GLY A 346 -16.57 1.75 -8.68
CA GLY A 346 -17.96 2.11 -8.92
C GLY A 346 -18.59 2.88 -7.75
N PRO A 347 -19.81 3.40 -7.98
CA PRO A 347 -20.66 3.29 -9.16
C PRO A 347 -20.21 4.15 -10.35
N ILE A 348 -19.24 5.06 -10.16
CA ILE A 348 -18.81 6.01 -11.21
C ILE A 348 -17.65 5.42 -12.01
N THR A 349 -16.55 5.08 -11.37
CA THR A 349 -15.33 4.57 -12.00
C THR A 349 -14.92 3.23 -11.36
N GLN A 350 -14.57 2.24 -12.18
CA GLN A 350 -13.99 0.98 -11.70
C GLN A 350 -12.53 1.17 -11.30
N ASP A 351 -12.06 0.43 -10.28
CA ASP A 351 -10.67 0.36 -9.87
C ASP A 351 -10.17 -1.09 -9.88
N ASN A 352 -9.48 -1.45 -10.93
CA ASN A 352 -8.89 -2.78 -11.12
C ASN A 352 -7.36 -2.66 -11.28
N THR A 353 -6.72 -1.92 -10.38
CA THR A 353 -5.26 -1.69 -10.37
C THR A 353 -4.47 -2.77 -9.63
N GLY A 354 -5.16 -3.75 -9.05
CA GLY A 354 -4.55 -4.87 -8.33
C GLY A 354 -4.45 -4.68 -6.82
N VAL A 355 -4.86 -3.53 -6.29
CA VAL A 355 -4.76 -3.21 -4.85
C VAL A 355 -5.77 -3.99 -4.02
N GLU A 356 -6.97 -4.18 -4.52
CA GLU A 356 -8.06 -4.92 -3.87
C GLU A 356 -8.15 -6.39 -4.35
N TYR A 357 -7.08 -6.97 -4.90
CA TYR A 357 -7.05 -8.40 -5.18
C TYR A 357 -7.02 -9.17 -3.87
N TYR A 358 -7.99 -10.04 -3.71
CA TYR A 358 -8.33 -10.67 -2.44
C TYR A 358 -8.48 -12.18 -2.61
N ALA A 359 -8.58 -12.90 -1.50
CA ALA A 359 -8.50 -14.35 -1.46
C ALA A 359 -7.16 -14.85 -2.05
N THR A 360 -6.07 -14.38 -1.42
CA THR A 360 -4.68 -14.67 -1.79
C THR A 360 -3.90 -15.17 -0.58
N ILE A 361 -2.84 -15.92 -0.83
CA ILE A 361 -1.87 -16.27 0.22
C ILE A 361 -1.03 -15.03 0.52
N PHE A 362 -0.89 -14.70 1.81
CA PHE A 362 -0.20 -13.49 2.25
C PHE A 362 0.98 -13.75 3.20
N ALA A 363 0.95 -14.84 3.95
CA ALA A 363 2.00 -15.22 4.88
C ALA A 363 2.38 -16.68 4.68
N VAL A 364 3.67 -16.97 4.80
CA VAL A 364 4.21 -18.32 4.68
C VAL A 364 5.43 -18.47 5.55
N ASP A 365 5.62 -19.67 6.09
CA ASP A 365 6.90 -20.07 6.65
C ASP A 365 7.07 -21.59 6.59
N GLU A 366 8.23 -22.04 6.08
CA GLU A 366 8.66 -23.43 6.16
C GLU A 366 9.34 -23.66 7.51
N SER A 367 9.09 -24.81 8.14
CA SER A 367 9.77 -25.17 9.38
C SER A 367 11.30 -25.18 9.19
N PRO A 368 12.10 -24.54 10.05
CA PRO A 368 13.54 -24.59 9.95
C PRO A 368 14.14 -25.93 10.40
N ILE A 369 13.36 -26.81 11.03
CA ILE A 369 13.82 -28.07 11.61
C ILE A 369 13.19 -29.32 11.01
N GLN A 370 12.19 -29.16 10.13
CA GLN A 370 11.58 -30.30 9.43
C GLN A 370 11.31 -29.93 7.97
N GLU A 371 12.02 -30.59 7.06
CA GLU A 371 11.76 -30.46 5.62
C GLU A 371 10.34 -30.87 5.26
N GLY A 372 9.73 -30.12 4.32
CA GLY A 372 8.40 -30.38 3.81
C GLY A 372 7.24 -29.97 4.74
N LEU A 373 7.55 -29.43 5.92
CA LEU A 373 6.57 -28.84 6.83
C LEU A 373 6.46 -27.35 6.53
N MET A 374 5.33 -26.90 5.96
CA MET A 374 5.09 -25.50 5.60
C MET A 374 3.74 -25.01 6.08
N TRP A 375 3.73 -23.82 6.68
CA TRP A 375 2.54 -23.08 7.11
C TRP A 375 2.21 -21.99 6.11
N VAL A 376 0.93 -21.84 5.78
CA VAL A 376 0.44 -20.86 4.82
C VAL A 376 -0.78 -20.15 5.40
N GLY A 377 -0.78 -18.82 5.33
CA GLY A 377 -1.89 -17.96 5.79
C GLY A 377 -2.39 -17.06 4.67
N SER A 378 -3.72 -16.91 4.57
CA SER A 378 -4.35 -16.07 3.56
C SER A 378 -4.80 -14.71 4.11
N ASP A 379 -5.01 -13.75 3.20
CA ASP A 379 -5.53 -12.42 3.51
C ASP A 379 -7.01 -12.44 3.91
N ASP A 380 -7.72 -13.54 3.63
CA ASP A 380 -9.12 -13.78 4.00
C ASP A 380 -9.29 -14.71 5.22
N GLY A 381 -8.19 -14.99 5.95
CA GLY A 381 -8.20 -15.56 7.29
C GLY A 381 -8.17 -17.08 7.36
N MET A 382 -7.64 -17.76 6.35
CA MET A 382 -7.40 -19.19 6.39
C MET A 382 -5.96 -19.50 6.76
N VAL A 383 -5.74 -20.59 7.51
CA VAL A 383 -4.41 -21.14 7.82
C VAL A 383 -4.37 -22.59 7.38
N HIS A 384 -3.40 -22.93 6.56
CA HIS A 384 -3.18 -24.28 6.08
C HIS A 384 -1.77 -24.78 6.41
N LEU A 385 -1.65 -26.09 6.53
CA LEU A 385 -0.41 -26.80 6.84
C LEU A 385 -0.21 -27.95 5.87
N THR A 386 0.99 -28.09 5.33
CA THR A 386 1.49 -29.33 4.72
C THR A 386 2.62 -29.90 5.57
N LYS A 387 2.77 -31.25 5.56
CA LYS A 387 3.85 -31.99 6.24
C LYS A 387 4.63 -32.88 5.27
N ASP A 388 4.31 -32.81 4.00
CA ASP A 388 4.77 -33.72 2.95
C ASP A 388 5.15 -32.97 1.65
N SER A 389 5.68 -31.75 1.81
CA SER A 389 6.15 -30.89 0.69
C SER A 389 5.04 -30.52 -0.29
N GLY A 390 3.81 -30.31 0.21
CA GLY A 390 2.70 -29.84 -0.59
C GLY A 390 1.85 -30.95 -1.25
N LYS A 391 2.13 -32.23 -0.97
CA LYS A 391 1.27 -33.33 -1.51
C LYS A 391 -0.11 -33.35 -0.89
N THR A 392 -0.19 -33.01 0.41
CA THR A 392 -1.47 -32.85 1.13
C THR A 392 -1.48 -31.55 1.92
N TRP A 393 -2.68 -30.95 2.07
CA TRP A 393 -2.88 -29.70 2.79
C TRP A 393 -4.02 -29.86 3.80
N GLU A 394 -3.75 -29.53 5.05
CA GLU A 394 -4.72 -29.55 6.14
C GLU A 394 -5.13 -28.12 6.50
N ASN A 395 -6.43 -27.86 6.60
CA ASN A 395 -6.93 -26.60 7.15
C ASN A 395 -6.82 -26.62 8.67
N VAL A 396 -5.96 -25.76 9.21
CA VAL A 396 -5.66 -25.64 10.63
C VAL A 396 -6.04 -24.27 11.18
N THR A 397 -6.94 -23.57 10.54
CA THR A 397 -7.41 -22.24 10.95
C THR A 397 -7.92 -22.22 12.39
N PRO A 398 -7.52 -21.27 13.24
CA PRO A 398 -8.01 -21.18 14.61
C PRO A 398 -9.54 -21.05 14.66
N LYS A 399 -10.22 -21.92 15.40
CA LYS A 399 -11.69 -21.98 15.46
C LYS A 399 -12.37 -20.69 15.96
N LYS A 400 -11.65 -19.87 16.72
CA LYS A 400 -12.15 -18.62 17.33
C LYS A 400 -11.51 -17.37 16.70
N ILE A 401 -10.87 -17.50 15.55
CA ILE A 401 -10.32 -16.35 14.83
C ILE A 401 -11.49 -15.49 14.32
N PRO A 402 -11.41 -14.16 14.41
CA PRO A 402 -12.42 -13.30 13.79
C PRO A 402 -12.50 -13.57 12.28
N GLU A 403 -13.69 -13.60 11.75
CA GLU A 403 -13.91 -13.79 10.31
C GLU A 403 -13.20 -12.70 9.50
N TRP A 404 -12.56 -13.09 8.40
CA TRP A 404 -11.79 -12.18 7.54
C TRP A 404 -10.59 -11.51 8.23
N LEU A 405 -10.01 -12.13 9.24
CA LEU A 405 -8.73 -11.69 9.80
C LEU A 405 -7.62 -11.98 8.81
N MET A 406 -7.00 -10.96 8.24
CA MET A 406 -5.84 -11.13 7.39
C MET A 406 -4.67 -11.72 8.17
N ILE A 407 -4.10 -12.84 7.73
CA ILE A 407 -2.91 -13.44 8.33
C ILE A 407 -1.69 -12.72 7.78
N ASN A 408 -1.16 -11.78 8.55
CA ASN A 408 -0.06 -10.89 8.12
C ASN A 408 1.30 -11.57 8.16
N SER A 409 1.55 -12.39 9.17
CA SER A 409 2.81 -13.14 9.29
C SER A 409 2.59 -14.49 9.94
N ILE A 410 3.44 -15.43 9.55
CA ILE A 410 3.60 -16.73 10.19
C ILE A 410 5.08 -16.86 10.56
N ASP A 411 5.36 -17.51 11.69
CA ASP A 411 6.71 -17.83 12.16
C ASP A 411 6.72 -19.24 12.75
N ALA A 412 7.34 -20.16 12.04
CA ALA A 412 7.51 -21.55 12.47
C ALA A 412 8.67 -21.64 13.48
N SER A 413 8.43 -22.27 14.61
CA SER A 413 9.43 -22.37 15.67
C SER A 413 10.72 -23.07 15.22
N SER A 414 11.85 -22.53 15.68
CA SER A 414 13.17 -23.18 15.53
C SER A 414 13.45 -24.24 16.60
N PHE A 415 12.53 -24.46 17.56
CA PHE A 415 12.72 -25.38 18.69
C PHE A 415 11.79 -26.58 18.68
N ASP A 416 10.63 -26.44 18.02
CA ASP A 416 9.60 -27.50 18.03
C ASP A 416 8.78 -27.46 16.73
N THR A 417 8.66 -28.60 16.06
CA THR A 417 8.01 -28.72 14.76
C THR A 417 6.50 -28.47 14.80
N GLY A 418 5.85 -28.75 15.94
CA GLY A 418 4.42 -28.53 16.14
C GLY A 418 4.06 -27.09 16.46
N THR A 419 5.06 -26.23 16.72
CA THR A 419 4.86 -24.86 17.19
C THR A 419 4.97 -23.86 16.06
N ALA A 420 3.96 -23.01 15.96
CA ALA A 420 3.95 -21.84 15.06
C ALA A 420 3.19 -20.66 15.67
N TYR A 421 3.58 -19.48 15.26
CA TYR A 421 2.97 -18.22 15.67
C TYR A 421 2.36 -17.53 14.45
N ILE A 422 1.22 -16.87 14.64
CA ILE A 422 0.60 -16.02 13.62
C ILE A 422 0.29 -14.65 14.18
N ALA A 423 0.51 -13.61 13.35
CA ALA A 423 -0.01 -12.27 13.58
C ALA A 423 -1.06 -11.96 12.52
N GLY A 424 -2.18 -11.37 12.96
CA GLY A 424 -3.25 -10.98 12.06
C GLY A 424 -3.71 -9.56 12.29
N THR A 425 -4.40 -9.00 11.29
CA THR A 425 -4.98 -7.65 11.34
C THR A 425 -6.34 -7.59 10.66
N ARG A 426 -7.22 -6.70 11.15
CA ARG A 426 -8.57 -6.55 10.64
C ARG A 426 -9.00 -5.08 10.52
N TYR A 427 -8.03 -4.15 10.52
CA TYR A 427 -8.30 -2.70 10.55
C TYR A 427 -9.14 -2.21 9.36
N LYS A 428 -9.00 -2.81 8.17
CA LYS A 428 -9.81 -2.48 6.99
C LYS A 428 -11.31 -2.80 7.16
N LEU A 429 -11.67 -3.52 8.21
CA LEU A 429 -13.04 -3.81 8.61
C LEU A 429 -13.43 -3.10 9.91
N GLY A 430 -12.65 -2.09 10.34
CA GLY A 430 -12.92 -1.27 11.52
C GLY A 430 -12.60 -1.95 12.86
N ASP A 431 -11.80 -3.00 12.86
CA ASP A 431 -11.38 -3.72 14.06
C ASP A 431 -9.87 -3.52 14.28
N PHE A 432 -9.52 -2.73 15.30
CA PHE A 432 -8.14 -2.31 15.58
C PHE A 432 -7.46 -3.14 16.68
N LYS A 433 -8.10 -4.23 17.14
CA LYS A 433 -7.54 -5.07 18.19
C LYS A 433 -6.29 -5.84 17.74
N PRO A 434 -5.36 -6.12 18.66
CA PRO A 434 -4.23 -6.99 18.38
C PRO A 434 -4.67 -8.46 18.28
N TYR A 435 -4.10 -9.18 17.31
CA TYR A 435 -4.35 -10.60 17.09
C TYR A 435 -3.03 -11.35 16.91
N LEU A 436 -2.58 -12.01 17.98
CA LEU A 436 -1.43 -12.92 17.98
C LEU A 436 -1.87 -14.27 18.51
N TYR A 437 -1.55 -15.33 17.77
CA TYR A 437 -1.89 -16.69 18.20
C TYR A 437 -0.67 -17.59 18.17
N VAL A 438 -0.66 -18.59 19.02
CA VAL A 438 0.32 -19.68 19.04
C VAL A 438 -0.38 -21.03 19.01
N THR A 439 0.20 -21.96 18.27
CA THR A 439 -0.08 -23.41 18.36
C THR A 439 1.18 -24.13 18.80
N GLU A 440 1.03 -25.27 19.50
CA GLU A 440 2.11 -26.16 19.89
C GLU A 440 1.83 -27.63 19.43
N ASP A 441 0.80 -27.81 18.58
CA ASP A 441 0.31 -29.13 18.19
C ASP A 441 -0.11 -29.22 16.71
N TYR A 442 0.65 -28.54 15.84
CA TYR A 442 0.41 -28.51 14.39
C TYR A 442 -0.94 -27.86 14.01
N GLY A 443 -1.38 -26.86 14.78
CA GLY A 443 -2.60 -26.11 14.50
C GLY A 443 -3.89 -26.78 14.94
N LYS A 444 -3.84 -27.91 15.68
CA LYS A 444 -5.05 -28.55 16.25
C LYS A 444 -5.72 -27.65 17.27
N ASN A 445 -4.90 -26.96 18.07
CA ASN A 445 -5.35 -25.97 19.06
C ASN A 445 -4.51 -24.68 18.91
N TRP A 446 -5.21 -23.55 19.09
CA TRP A 446 -4.59 -22.22 19.05
C TRP A 446 -4.95 -21.43 20.30
N LYS A 447 -3.99 -20.68 20.81
CA LYS A 447 -4.14 -19.77 21.95
C LYS A 447 -3.89 -18.34 21.51
N LEU A 448 -4.78 -17.41 21.87
CA LEU A 448 -4.57 -15.97 21.73
C LEU A 448 -3.56 -15.51 22.79
N ILE A 449 -2.55 -14.73 22.39
CA ILE A 449 -1.41 -14.32 23.22
C ILE A 449 -1.16 -12.81 23.12
N THR A 450 -2.13 -11.97 23.45
CA THR A 450 -2.06 -10.49 23.31
C THR A 450 -2.05 -9.73 24.63
N SER A 451 -1.95 -10.41 25.77
CA SER A 451 -2.00 -9.76 27.11
C SER A 451 -0.86 -8.75 27.30
N GLY A 452 -1.19 -7.49 27.52
CA GLY A 452 -0.22 -6.38 27.65
C GLY A 452 0.00 -5.56 26.37
N ILE A 453 -0.61 -5.93 25.25
CA ILE A 453 -0.69 -5.06 24.05
C ILE A 453 -1.98 -4.23 24.16
N ASP A 454 -1.89 -2.92 23.89
CA ASP A 454 -3.04 -2.02 23.89
C ASP A 454 -4.09 -2.44 22.83
N ASP A 455 -5.38 -2.34 23.15
CA ASP A 455 -6.48 -2.81 22.30
C ASP A 455 -6.60 -2.06 20.95
N GLU A 456 -5.99 -0.89 20.82
CA GLU A 456 -5.97 -0.11 19.57
C GLU A 456 -4.66 -0.26 18.78
N HIS A 457 -3.73 -1.10 19.26
CA HIS A 457 -2.46 -1.38 18.61
C HIS A 457 -2.54 -2.68 17.81
N PHE A 458 -3.24 -2.66 16.68
CA PHE A 458 -3.35 -3.87 15.86
C PHE A 458 -2.00 -4.37 15.36
N THR A 459 -1.86 -5.68 15.34
CA THR A 459 -0.59 -6.36 15.08
C THR A 459 -0.33 -6.56 13.59
N ARG A 460 0.95 -6.43 13.19
CA ARG A 460 1.42 -6.60 11.80
C ARG A 460 2.33 -7.82 11.65
N VAL A 461 3.19 -8.06 12.60
CA VAL A 461 4.21 -9.12 12.52
C VAL A 461 4.50 -9.70 13.89
N LEU A 462 4.80 -11.00 13.95
CA LEU A 462 5.40 -11.68 15.09
C LEU A 462 6.62 -12.46 14.62
N ARG A 463 7.70 -12.42 15.40
CA ARG A 463 8.90 -13.25 15.21
C ARG A 463 9.37 -13.81 16.55
N ALA A 464 9.65 -15.11 16.56
CA ALA A 464 10.28 -15.77 17.69
C ALA A 464 11.81 -15.62 17.62
N ASP A 465 12.44 -15.40 18.76
CA ASP A 465 13.90 -15.40 18.85
C ASP A 465 14.45 -16.79 18.51
N LYS A 466 15.54 -16.83 17.73
CA LYS A 466 16.12 -18.08 17.23
C LYS A 466 17.00 -18.80 18.26
N ALA A 467 17.47 -18.08 19.27
CA ALA A 467 18.36 -18.63 20.32
C ALA A 467 17.62 -18.86 21.65
N ASN A 468 16.51 -18.14 21.91
CA ASN A 468 15.75 -18.24 23.15
C ASN A 468 14.26 -18.41 22.87
N LYS A 469 13.75 -19.62 23.04
CA LYS A 469 12.33 -19.97 22.81
C LYS A 469 11.31 -19.18 23.64
N ASN A 470 11.74 -18.46 24.68
CA ASN A 470 10.84 -17.65 25.52
C ASN A 470 10.67 -16.23 25.02
N ILE A 471 11.53 -15.78 24.11
CA ILE A 471 11.51 -14.39 23.60
C ILE A 471 10.74 -14.33 22.29
N LEU A 472 9.76 -13.42 22.25
CA LEU A 472 9.01 -13.09 21.05
C LEU A 472 9.01 -11.57 20.84
N TYR A 473 9.01 -11.15 19.58
CA TYR A 473 8.89 -9.76 19.16
C TYR A 473 7.61 -9.57 18.35
N ALA A 474 6.87 -8.51 18.62
CA ALA A 474 5.69 -8.14 17.86
C ALA A 474 5.78 -6.70 17.34
N GLY A 475 5.55 -6.52 16.04
CA GLY A 475 5.35 -5.23 15.43
C GLY A 475 3.87 -4.91 15.30
N THR A 476 3.51 -3.67 15.63
CA THR A 476 2.15 -3.14 15.57
C THR A 476 2.11 -1.90 14.68
N GLU A 477 0.94 -1.32 14.51
CA GLU A 477 0.76 -0.04 13.83
C GLU A 477 1.48 1.12 14.54
N THR A 478 1.73 1.02 15.84
CA THR A 478 2.23 2.11 16.67
C THR A 478 3.57 1.81 17.35
N GLY A 479 4.30 0.81 16.86
CA GLY A 479 5.61 0.44 17.38
C GLY A 479 5.76 -1.03 17.75
N MET A 480 6.70 -1.33 18.65
CA MET A 480 7.12 -2.69 18.98
C MET A 480 6.78 -3.10 20.41
N TYR A 481 6.57 -4.41 20.56
CA TYR A 481 6.44 -5.10 21.82
C TYR A 481 7.39 -6.30 21.90
N ILE A 482 7.77 -6.68 23.12
CA ILE A 482 8.59 -7.85 23.43
C ILE A 482 7.91 -8.67 24.51
N SER A 483 7.97 -9.99 24.37
CA SER A 483 7.61 -10.95 25.41
C SER A 483 8.84 -11.75 25.83
N TYR A 484 8.98 -12.05 27.12
CA TYR A 484 10.03 -12.92 27.68
C TYR A 484 9.49 -14.25 28.20
N ASP A 485 8.20 -14.53 27.99
CA ASP A 485 7.45 -15.65 28.56
C ASP A 485 6.55 -16.36 27.52
N LYS A 486 7.05 -16.44 26.27
CA LYS A 486 6.34 -17.08 25.13
C LYS A 486 4.98 -16.44 24.82
N GLY A 487 4.87 -15.13 24.97
CA GLY A 487 3.63 -14.38 24.68
C GLY A 487 2.59 -14.41 25.79
N THR A 488 2.92 -14.91 26.98
CA THR A 488 2.01 -14.84 28.12
C THR A 488 1.76 -13.40 28.54
N SER A 489 2.80 -12.56 28.46
CA SER A 489 2.73 -11.12 28.67
C SER A 489 3.61 -10.35 27.69
N TRP A 490 3.20 -9.12 27.37
CA TRP A 490 3.92 -8.24 26.45
C TRP A 490 4.27 -6.91 27.11
N ASN A 491 5.45 -6.39 26.78
CA ASN A 491 5.95 -5.10 27.21
C ASN A 491 6.30 -4.24 26.00
N LYS A 492 6.07 -2.92 26.06
CA LYS A 492 6.51 -1.98 25.01
C LYS A 492 8.03 -2.04 24.84
N PHE A 493 8.49 -2.12 23.61
CA PHE A 493 9.91 -2.20 23.23
C PHE A 493 10.29 -1.12 22.21
N GLN A 494 9.86 0.09 22.47
CA GLN A 494 10.01 1.20 21.53
C GLN A 494 11.43 1.80 21.52
N LYS A 495 12.08 1.88 22.69
CA LYS A 495 13.41 2.52 22.85
C LYS A 495 13.45 3.89 22.13
N ASN A 496 14.35 4.05 21.16
CA ASN A 496 14.50 5.27 20.36
C ASN A 496 13.85 5.18 18.96
N LEU A 497 13.01 4.16 18.69
CA LEU A 497 12.23 4.09 17.48
C LEU A 497 11.14 5.17 17.48
N PRO A 498 10.89 5.85 16.36
CA PRO A 498 9.71 6.71 16.23
C PRO A 498 8.42 5.88 16.33
N ILE A 499 7.29 6.56 16.60
CA ILE A 499 5.97 5.92 16.55
C ILE A 499 5.59 5.77 15.08
N VAL A 500 5.82 4.59 14.54
CA VAL A 500 5.56 4.23 13.13
C VAL A 500 5.03 2.79 13.05
N PRO A 501 4.33 2.44 11.96
CA PRO A 501 3.98 1.05 11.68
C PRO A 501 5.23 0.18 11.54
N ILE A 502 5.24 -0.95 12.24
CA ILE A 502 6.26 -2.00 12.08
C ILE A 502 5.63 -3.12 11.26
N THR A 503 5.79 -3.05 9.96
CA THR A 503 5.11 -3.93 9.01
C THR A 503 5.75 -5.30 8.88
N ASP A 504 7.06 -5.39 9.10
CA ASP A 504 7.81 -6.64 9.13
C ASP A 504 9.04 -6.53 10.03
N LEU A 505 9.62 -7.67 10.35
CA LEU A 505 10.73 -7.84 11.26
C LEU A 505 11.56 -9.07 10.87
N THR A 506 12.88 -8.96 10.91
CA THR A 506 13.78 -10.09 10.76
C THR A 506 14.83 -10.09 11.86
N ILE A 507 15.26 -11.28 12.28
CA ILE A 507 16.31 -11.50 13.28
C ILE A 507 17.49 -12.12 12.54
N LYS A 508 18.61 -11.43 12.50
CA LYS A 508 19.83 -11.85 11.83
C LYS A 508 20.94 -12.08 12.86
N ASP A 509 21.45 -13.34 12.91
CA ASP A 509 22.65 -13.77 13.62
C ASP A 509 22.82 -13.25 15.07
N ASN A 510 21.74 -13.11 15.81
CA ASN A 510 21.66 -12.74 17.25
C ASN A 510 22.73 -11.74 17.74
#